data_2939b7fb6b2d131f6213c312e44712c5
#
_entry.id   2939b7fb6b2d131f6213c312e44712c5
#
_cell.length_a   1.000
_cell.length_b   1.000
_cell.length_c   1.000
_cell.angle_alpha   90.00
_cell.angle_beta   90.00
_cell.angle_gamma   90.00
#
_symmetry.space_group_name_H-M   'P 1'
#
loop_
_entity.id
_entity.type
_entity.pdbx_description
1 polymer ?
#
loop_
_entity_poly.entity_id
_entity_poly.type
_entity_poly.pdbx_seq_one_letter_code
_entity_poly.pdbx_strand_id
1 'polypeptide(L)'
;EVTFRTAAAEESIRIMAEKFPELVVGAGTVLTPEQADRAMNAGAKFIVSPGLNPKVVKHCLDKGYPIVPGTSNPSDVETAIELGLDVVKFFPAEAAGGLNMIKSMAAPYTNMKFMPTGGINAGNLKSYLDFGKIVCCGGSWMVKKDMVAAGDFEGIKNLTREAVDTMLGFEVRHVGVNLQSGEEAEDLADTFNKMFSFEKKVGNSSVFSGTGFELMKKQGRGTHGHIAIATNYIE
;
A
#
# COMPACT_ATOMS: atom_id res chain seq x y z
N GLU A 1 -8.23 7.68 6.77
CA GLU A 1 -9.68 7.77 6.60
C GLU A 1 -10.36 7.79 7.97
N VAL A 2 -11.16 8.83 8.25
CA VAL A 2 -11.99 8.95 9.46
C VAL A 2 -13.44 8.63 9.09
N THR A 3 -14.04 7.62 9.74
CA THR A 3 -15.40 7.20 9.40
C THR A 3 -16.46 8.17 9.95
N PHE A 4 -17.37 8.63 9.11
CA PHE A 4 -18.46 9.59 9.43
C PHE A 4 -19.64 8.90 10.14
N ARG A 5 -19.34 8.11 11.19
CA ARG A 5 -20.34 7.33 11.94
C ARG A 5 -20.66 7.90 13.34
N THR A 6 -19.89 8.86 13.80
CA THR A 6 -20.07 9.49 15.12
C THR A 6 -20.02 11.00 15.00
N ALA A 7 -20.53 11.69 16.01
CA ALA A 7 -20.47 13.16 16.08
C ALA A 7 -19.04 13.71 16.13
N ALA A 8 -18.07 12.89 16.58
CA ALA A 8 -16.66 13.29 16.66
C ALA A 8 -15.93 13.29 15.30
N ALA A 9 -16.51 12.73 14.24
CA ALA A 9 -15.81 12.51 12.98
C ALA A 9 -15.31 13.82 12.34
N GLU A 10 -16.19 14.81 12.22
CA GLU A 10 -15.88 16.12 11.64
C GLU A 10 -14.77 16.84 12.39
N GLU A 11 -14.88 16.90 13.71
CA GLU A 11 -13.87 17.51 14.57
C GLU A 11 -12.53 16.74 14.51
N SER A 12 -12.56 15.42 14.43
CA SER A 12 -11.34 14.62 14.27
C SER A 12 -10.63 14.92 12.95
N ILE A 13 -11.38 15.06 11.84
CA ILE A 13 -10.82 15.46 10.54
C ILE A 13 -10.18 16.84 10.64
N ARG A 14 -10.89 17.81 11.23
CA ARG A 14 -10.39 19.18 11.40
C ARG A 14 -9.08 19.22 12.16
N ILE A 15 -9.02 18.55 13.31
CA ILE A 15 -7.81 18.50 14.14
C ILE A 15 -6.65 17.85 13.41
N MET A 16 -6.89 16.74 12.67
CA MET A 16 -5.86 16.07 11.91
C MET A 16 -5.34 16.94 10.75
N ALA A 17 -6.24 17.58 10.01
CA ALA A 17 -5.87 18.44 8.89
C ALA A 17 -5.07 19.69 9.35
N GLU A 18 -5.42 20.26 10.49
CA GLU A 18 -4.73 21.42 11.07
C GLU A 18 -3.35 21.07 11.65
N LYS A 19 -3.27 19.94 12.40
CA LYS A 19 -2.03 19.55 13.08
C LYS A 19 -1.02 18.84 12.20
N PHE A 20 -1.49 18.17 11.15
CA PHE A 20 -0.68 17.36 10.23
C PHE A 20 -1.05 17.70 8.78
N PRO A 21 -0.71 18.89 8.28
CA PRO A 21 -1.12 19.36 6.95
C PRO A 21 -0.58 18.50 5.80
N GLU A 22 0.53 17.78 6.03
CA GLU A 22 1.12 16.82 5.09
C GLU A 22 0.32 15.51 5.00
N LEU A 23 -0.52 15.22 5.99
CA LEU A 23 -1.31 13.98 6.01
C LEU A 23 -2.49 14.06 5.04
N VAL A 24 -2.68 13.03 4.22
CA VAL A 24 -3.84 12.90 3.34
C VAL A 24 -5.02 12.35 4.15
N VAL A 25 -5.73 13.24 4.84
CA VAL A 25 -6.91 12.87 5.65
C VAL A 25 -8.13 12.71 4.74
N GLY A 26 -8.81 11.56 4.84
CA GLY A 26 -10.06 11.31 4.13
C GLY A 26 -11.23 11.05 5.06
N ALA A 27 -12.45 11.23 4.56
CA ALA A 27 -13.69 10.91 5.26
C ALA A 27 -14.30 9.62 4.70
N GLY A 28 -14.52 8.63 5.55
CA GLY A 28 -15.16 7.37 5.20
C GLY A 28 -16.60 7.26 5.70
N THR A 29 -17.35 6.32 5.13
CA THR A 29 -18.76 6.10 5.45
C THR A 29 -19.62 7.34 5.20
N VAL A 30 -19.29 8.09 4.15
CA VAL A 30 -20.08 9.24 3.71
C VAL A 30 -21.26 8.72 2.88
N LEU A 31 -22.47 9.05 3.29
CA LEU A 31 -23.71 8.49 2.73
C LEU A 31 -24.57 9.53 2.04
N THR A 32 -24.34 10.82 2.29
CA THR A 32 -25.13 11.91 1.71
C THR A 32 -24.24 13.05 1.19
N PRO A 33 -24.75 13.86 0.23
CA PRO A 33 -24.07 15.07 -0.23
C PRO A 33 -23.69 16.04 0.90
N GLU A 34 -24.56 16.22 1.87
CA GLU A 34 -24.33 17.12 3.00
C GLU A 34 -23.19 16.63 3.91
N GLN A 35 -23.06 15.30 4.09
CA GLN A 35 -21.92 14.72 4.80
C GLN A 35 -20.62 14.94 4.02
N ALA A 36 -20.64 14.83 2.68
CA ALA A 36 -19.46 15.10 1.86
C ALA A 36 -19.03 16.56 2.01
N ASP A 37 -19.95 17.52 1.93
CA ASP A 37 -19.65 18.95 2.12
C ASP A 37 -19.06 19.23 3.52
N ARG A 38 -19.65 18.67 4.57
CA ARG A 38 -19.14 18.81 5.95
C ARG A 38 -17.73 18.24 6.10
N ALA A 39 -17.48 17.07 5.53
CA ALA A 39 -16.16 16.42 5.58
C ALA A 39 -15.09 17.26 4.87
N MET A 40 -15.38 17.75 3.67
CA MET A 40 -14.46 18.59 2.89
C MET A 40 -14.21 19.94 3.58
N ASN A 41 -15.25 20.57 4.13
CA ASN A 41 -15.14 21.81 4.89
C ASN A 41 -14.31 21.64 6.18
N ALA A 42 -14.32 20.44 6.78
CA ALA A 42 -13.46 20.09 7.91
C ALA A 42 -11.99 19.83 7.53
N GLY A 43 -11.66 19.79 6.23
CA GLY A 43 -10.31 19.61 5.73
C GLY A 43 -9.99 18.20 5.19
N ALA A 44 -11.02 17.35 4.97
CA ALA A 44 -10.82 16.10 4.25
C ALA A 44 -10.28 16.35 2.83
N LYS A 45 -9.40 15.49 2.34
CA LYS A 45 -8.84 15.57 1.00
C LYS A 45 -9.55 14.64 0.01
N PHE A 46 -10.27 13.64 0.50
CA PHE A 46 -11.05 12.70 -0.31
C PHE A 46 -12.21 12.11 0.49
N ILE A 47 -13.18 11.59 -0.24
CA ILE A 47 -14.41 10.98 0.28
C ILE A 47 -14.40 9.48 -0.03
N VAL A 48 -14.87 8.67 0.90
CA VAL A 48 -15.09 7.23 0.72
C VAL A 48 -16.50 6.87 1.20
N SER A 49 -17.22 6.10 0.40
CA SER A 49 -18.53 5.57 0.77
C SER A 49 -18.54 4.04 0.81
N PRO A 50 -19.40 3.41 1.61
CA PRO A 50 -19.48 1.94 1.68
C PRO A 50 -20.12 1.31 0.44
N GLY A 51 -20.91 2.05 -0.30
CA GLY A 51 -21.57 1.63 -1.54
C GLY A 51 -21.55 2.75 -2.56
N LEU A 52 -21.94 2.43 -3.80
CA LEU A 52 -22.03 3.37 -4.89
C LEU A 52 -23.42 4.02 -4.91
N ASN A 53 -23.52 5.25 -4.42
CA ASN A 53 -24.71 6.07 -4.53
C ASN A 53 -24.48 7.15 -5.60
N PRO A 54 -25.11 7.07 -6.79
CA PRO A 54 -24.88 8.01 -7.88
C PRO A 54 -25.12 9.48 -7.50
N LYS A 55 -26.01 9.76 -6.56
CA LYS A 55 -26.27 11.14 -6.10
C LYS A 55 -25.07 11.71 -5.34
N VAL A 56 -24.48 10.91 -4.45
CA VAL A 56 -23.29 11.31 -3.69
C VAL A 56 -22.10 11.45 -4.62
N VAL A 57 -21.90 10.48 -5.53
CA VAL A 57 -20.80 10.50 -6.50
C VAL A 57 -20.88 11.73 -7.38
N LYS A 58 -22.04 11.99 -8.02
CA LYS A 58 -22.23 13.17 -8.87
C LYS A 58 -21.98 14.46 -8.10
N HIS A 59 -22.52 14.59 -6.89
CA HIS A 59 -22.30 15.77 -6.05
C HIS A 59 -20.82 16.01 -5.78
N CYS A 60 -20.07 14.95 -5.45
CA CYS A 60 -18.62 15.05 -5.23
C CYS A 60 -17.90 15.47 -6.51
N LEU A 61 -18.21 14.86 -7.65
CA LEU A 61 -17.61 15.21 -8.94
C LEU A 61 -17.89 16.66 -9.33
N ASP A 62 -19.14 17.11 -9.21
CA ASP A 62 -19.56 18.49 -9.51
C ASP A 62 -18.83 19.54 -8.65
N LYS A 63 -18.46 19.15 -7.43
CA LYS A 63 -17.69 19.98 -6.48
C LYS A 63 -16.17 19.83 -6.62
N GLY A 64 -15.69 18.90 -7.46
CA GLY A 64 -14.28 18.57 -7.56
C GLY A 64 -13.74 17.84 -6.34
N TYR A 65 -14.59 17.15 -5.56
CA TYR A 65 -14.18 16.34 -4.42
C TYR A 65 -13.75 14.93 -4.90
N PRO A 66 -12.51 14.49 -4.64
CA PRO A 66 -12.12 13.11 -4.94
C PRO A 66 -13.00 12.13 -4.16
N ILE A 67 -13.57 11.13 -4.85
CA ILE A 67 -14.43 10.14 -4.22
C ILE A 67 -14.05 8.72 -4.66
N VAL A 68 -14.04 7.78 -3.71
CA VAL A 68 -13.84 6.35 -3.91
C VAL A 68 -15.06 5.60 -3.37
N PRO A 69 -16.12 5.39 -4.21
CA PRO A 69 -17.33 4.71 -3.79
C PRO A 69 -17.15 3.20 -3.68
N GLY A 70 -17.89 2.57 -2.76
CA GLY A 70 -17.90 1.13 -2.56
C GLY A 70 -18.60 0.38 -3.68
N THR A 71 -18.01 -0.73 -4.10
CA THR A 71 -18.54 -1.68 -5.08
C THR A 71 -18.36 -3.10 -4.57
N SER A 72 -19.20 -4.04 -5.01
CA SER A 72 -19.05 -5.45 -4.67
C SER A 72 -19.38 -6.40 -5.82
N ASN A 73 -19.80 -5.88 -6.96
CA ASN A 73 -20.20 -6.66 -8.12
C ASN A 73 -19.92 -5.88 -9.43
N PRO A 74 -20.02 -6.55 -10.61
CA PRO A 74 -19.78 -5.93 -11.92
C PRO A 74 -20.66 -4.71 -12.22
N SER A 75 -21.95 -4.75 -11.88
CA SER A 75 -22.87 -3.63 -12.18
C SER A 75 -22.49 -2.35 -11.43
N ASP A 76 -21.99 -2.48 -10.20
CA ASP A 76 -21.48 -1.32 -9.47
C ASP A 76 -20.24 -0.73 -10.18
N VAL A 77 -19.33 -1.58 -10.68
CA VAL A 77 -18.14 -1.13 -11.41
C VAL A 77 -18.53 -0.45 -12.72
N GLU A 78 -19.48 -0.99 -13.46
CA GLU A 78 -19.99 -0.37 -14.70
C GLU A 78 -20.60 1.01 -14.41
N THR A 79 -21.40 1.12 -13.35
CA THR A 79 -21.94 2.40 -12.90
C THR A 79 -20.84 3.40 -12.53
N ALA A 80 -19.76 2.93 -11.88
CA ALA A 80 -18.63 3.79 -11.57
C ALA A 80 -17.92 4.29 -12.84
N ILE A 81 -17.74 3.41 -13.84
CA ILE A 81 -17.16 3.76 -15.14
C ILE A 81 -18.05 4.79 -15.87
N GLU A 82 -19.36 4.61 -15.90
CA GLU A 82 -20.30 5.58 -16.48
C GLU A 82 -20.22 6.96 -15.82
N LEU A 83 -19.89 6.99 -14.52
CA LEU A 83 -19.68 8.23 -13.77
C LEU A 83 -18.26 8.81 -13.95
N GLY A 84 -17.39 8.17 -14.75
CA GLY A 84 -16.04 8.65 -15.05
C GLY A 84 -15.01 8.31 -13.98
N LEU A 85 -15.26 7.32 -13.12
CA LEU A 85 -14.32 6.88 -12.08
C LEU A 85 -13.42 5.77 -12.59
N ASP A 86 -12.17 5.80 -12.19
CA ASP A 86 -11.15 4.78 -12.47
C ASP A 86 -10.64 4.06 -11.20
N VAL A 87 -11.08 4.52 -10.01
CA VAL A 87 -10.78 3.90 -8.73
C VAL A 87 -12.07 3.67 -7.95
N VAL A 88 -12.27 2.47 -7.44
CA VAL A 88 -13.40 2.11 -6.58
C VAL A 88 -12.94 1.38 -5.33
N LYS A 89 -13.68 1.54 -4.23
CA LYS A 89 -13.53 0.72 -3.05
C LYS A 89 -14.19 -0.65 -3.31
N PHE A 90 -13.51 -1.73 -2.94
CA PHE A 90 -14.13 -3.05 -2.88
C PHE A 90 -14.48 -3.38 -1.43
N PHE A 91 -15.78 -3.49 -1.14
CA PHE A 91 -16.27 -3.62 0.24
C PHE A 91 -17.56 -4.45 0.31
N PRO A 92 -17.69 -5.34 1.33
CA PRO A 92 -16.67 -5.75 2.32
C PRO A 92 -15.70 -6.78 1.72
N ALA A 93 -14.39 -6.50 1.66
CA ALA A 93 -13.45 -7.21 0.80
C ALA A 93 -13.40 -8.73 1.07
N GLU A 94 -12.99 -9.15 2.27
CA GLU A 94 -12.86 -10.59 2.58
C GLU A 94 -14.21 -11.32 2.51
N ALA A 95 -15.28 -10.72 3.04
CA ALA A 95 -16.61 -11.33 3.02
C ALA A 95 -17.21 -11.46 1.61
N ALA A 96 -16.79 -10.61 0.67
CA ALA A 96 -17.25 -10.61 -0.71
C ALA A 96 -16.36 -11.45 -1.66
N GLY A 97 -15.45 -12.28 -1.13
CA GLY A 97 -14.60 -13.18 -1.91
C GLY A 97 -13.13 -12.75 -2.04
N GLY A 98 -12.75 -11.68 -1.36
CA GLY A 98 -11.37 -11.27 -1.18
C GLY A 98 -10.64 -10.95 -2.48
N LEU A 99 -9.33 -11.17 -2.48
CA LEU A 99 -8.47 -10.89 -3.63
C LEU A 99 -8.88 -11.68 -4.89
N ASN A 100 -9.42 -12.90 -4.73
CA ASN A 100 -9.85 -13.72 -5.87
C ASN A 100 -11.03 -13.05 -6.61
N MET A 101 -11.98 -12.48 -5.87
CA MET A 101 -13.11 -11.77 -6.49
C MET A 101 -12.61 -10.49 -7.19
N ILE A 102 -11.71 -9.74 -6.57
CA ILE A 102 -11.13 -8.54 -7.21
C ILE A 102 -10.40 -8.91 -8.50
N LYS A 103 -9.59 -9.98 -8.52
CA LYS A 103 -8.91 -10.45 -9.73
C LYS A 103 -9.89 -10.81 -10.84
N SER A 104 -10.98 -11.50 -10.49
CA SER A 104 -12.04 -11.86 -11.45
C SER A 104 -12.75 -10.62 -12.00
N MET A 105 -13.06 -9.65 -11.16
CA MET A 105 -13.67 -8.38 -11.57
C MET A 105 -12.71 -7.51 -12.41
N ALA A 106 -11.43 -7.47 -12.05
CA ALA A 106 -10.44 -6.67 -12.76
C ALA A 106 -10.16 -7.18 -14.20
N ALA A 107 -10.45 -8.43 -14.50
CA ALA A 107 -10.19 -9.00 -15.81
C ALA A 107 -10.94 -8.29 -16.95
N PRO A 108 -12.27 -8.08 -16.88
CA PRO A 108 -12.99 -7.31 -17.90
C PRO A 108 -12.79 -5.79 -17.79
N TYR A 109 -12.46 -5.25 -16.61
CA TYR A 109 -12.34 -3.80 -16.38
C TYR A 109 -10.87 -3.38 -16.29
N THR A 110 -10.17 -3.41 -17.41
CA THR A 110 -8.70 -3.28 -17.50
C THR A 110 -8.15 -1.95 -16.97
N ASN A 111 -8.94 -0.88 -16.96
CA ASN A 111 -8.52 0.44 -16.45
C ASN A 111 -8.94 0.68 -15.00
N MET A 112 -9.84 -0.15 -14.45
CA MET A 112 -10.30 0.02 -13.07
C MET A 112 -9.25 -0.42 -12.07
N LYS A 113 -9.10 0.37 -11.01
CA LYS A 113 -8.28 0.09 -9.83
C LYS A 113 -9.15 -0.03 -8.58
N PHE A 114 -8.62 -0.72 -7.57
CA PHE A 114 -9.42 -1.07 -6.41
C PHE A 114 -8.73 -0.66 -5.10
N MET A 115 -9.56 -0.26 -4.12
CA MET A 115 -9.19 -0.06 -2.72
C MET A 115 -9.96 -1.06 -1.85
N PRO A 116 -9.44 -2.28 -1.62
CA PRO A 116 -10.09 -3.26 -0.75
C PRO A 116 -10.17 -2.77 0.68
N THR A 117 -11.34 -2.96 1.30
CA THR A 117 -11.60 -2.60 2.69
C THR A 117 -12.54 -3.65 3.32
N GLY A 118 -12.28 -3.99 4.59
CA GLY A 118 -13.07 -4.99 5.33
C GLY A 118 -12.39 -6.36 5.35
N GLY A 119 -11.87 -6.72 6.53
CA GLY A 119 -11.12 -7.96 6.75
C GLY A 119 -9.63 -7.87 6.41
N ILE A 120 -9.14 -6.73 5.95
CA ILE A 120 -7.71 -6.52 5.73
C ILE A 120 -6.99 -6.46 7.09
N ASN A 121 -5.84 -7.12 7.17
CA ASN A 121 -5.01 -7.22 8.36
C ASN A 121 -3.54 -7.45 7.98
N ALA A 122 -2.63 -7.50 8.96
CA ALA A 122 -1.19 -7.68 8.71
C ALA A 122 -0.87 -8.96 7.90
N GLY A 123 -1.64 -10.05 8.10
CA GLY A 123 -1.40 -11.33 7.44
C GLY A 123 -1.79 -11.38 5.96
N ASN A 124 -2.75 -10.54 5.52
CA ASN A 124 -3.20 -10.54 4.12
C ASN A 124 -2.85 -9.26 3.34
N LEU A 125 -2.40 -8.20 4.03
CA LEU A 125 -2.09 -6.90 3.42
C LEU A 125 -1.15 -7.03 2.21
N LYS A 126 -0.03 -7.75 2.38
CA LYS A 126 0.96 -7.90 1.30
C LYS A 126 0.37 -8.56 0.06
N SER A 127 -0.44 -9.61 0.22
CA SER A 127 -1.02 -10.32 -0.93
C SER A 127 -1.98 -9.43 -1.75
N TYR A 128 -2.67 -8.49 -1.10
CA TYR A 128 -3.46 -7.50 -1.81
C TYR A 128 -2.57 -6.49 -2.55
N LEU A 129 -1.58 -5.92 -1.87
CA LEU A 129 -0.69 -4.90 -2.44
C LEU A 129 0.16 -5.43 -3.61
N ASP A 130 0.49 -6.72 -3.63
CA ASP A 130 1.22 -7.36 -4.73
C ASP A 130 0.39 -7.44 -6.04
N PHE A 131 -0.92 -7.17 -5.98
CA PHE A 131 -1.74 -7.16 -7.19
C PHE A 131 -1.82 -5.74 -7.77
N GLY A 132 -1.20 -5.51 -8.93
CA GLY A 132 -1.03 -4.20 -9.56
C GLY A 132 -2.31 -3.39 -9.88
N LYS A 133 -3.52 -3.92 -9.58
CA LYS A 133 -4.78 -3.18 -9.64
C LYS A 133 -5.22 -2.63 -8.28
N ILE A 134 -4.47 -2.89 -7.21
CA ILE A 134 -4.73 -2.32 -5.89
C ILE A 134 -3.92 -1.03 -5.74
N VAL A 135 -4.58 0.07 -5.45
CA VAL A 135 -3.92 1.38 -5.21
C VAL A 135 -3.55 1.57 -3.74
N CYS A 136 -4.36 1.05 -2.84
CA CYS A 136 -4.15 1.06 -1.39
C CYS A 136 -5.14 0.10 -0.73
N CYS A 137 -4.94 -0.18 0.56
CA CYS A 137 -5.84 -1.01 1.35
C CYS A 137 -6.39 -0.23 2.55
N GLY A 138 -7.68 -0.42 2.85
CA GLY A 138 -8.31 0.12 4.06
C GLY A 138 -8.43 -0.97 5.14
N GLY A 139 -7.92 -0.68 6.32
CA GLY A 139 -7.99 -1.59 7.46
C GLY A 139 -8.12 -0.85 8.79
N SER A 140 -8.65 -1.52 9.78
CA SER A 140 -8.85 -0.96 11.13
C SER A 140 -8.13 -1.75 12.24
N TRP A 141 -7.35 -2.78 11.87
CA TRP A 141 -6.66 -3.63 12.85
C TRP A 141 -5.61 -2.88 13.68
N MET A 142 -5.05 -1.78 13.12
CA MET A 142 -4.07 -0.96 13.83
C MET A 142 -4.70 0.04 14.80
N VAL A 143 -6.01 0.34 14.67
CA VAL A 143 -6.73 1.31 15.51
C VAL A 143 -7.99 0.65 16.08
N LYS A 144 -7.83 -0.25 17.04
CA LYS A 144 -8.95 -0.98 17.67
C LYS A 144 -9.64 -0.10 18.71
N LYS A 145 -10.96 -0.30 18.87
CA LYS A 145 -11.77 0.47 19.83
C LYS A 145 -11.29 0.35 21.28
N ASP A 146 -10.90 -0.84 21.67
CA ASP A 146 -10.38 -1.15 23.01
C ASP A 146 -9.06 -0.42 23.28
N MET A 147 -8.16 -0.36 22.30
CA MET A 147 -6.91 0.40 22.39
C MET A 147 -7.17 1.91 22.53
N VAL A 148 -8.10 2.44 21.73
CA VAL A 148 -8.49 3.86 21.84
C VAL A 148 -9.12 4.16 23.21
N ALA A 149 -10.01 3.29 23.68
CA ALA A 149 -10.65 3.45 24.99
C ALA A 149 -9.66 3.35 26.16
N ALA A 150 -8.62 2.52 26.03
CA ALA A 150 -7.56 2.38 27.01
C ALA A 150 -6.48 3.48 26.94
N GLY A 151 -6.49 4.32 25.89
CA GLY A 151 -5.43 5.31 25.64
C GLY A 151 -4.10 4.67 25.21
N ASP A 152 -4.12 3.44 24.67
CA ASP A 152 -2.93 2.72 24.21
C ASP A 152 -2.49 3.23 22.83
N PHE A 153 -2.04 4.48 22.80
CA PHE A 153 -1.56 5.12 21.57
C PHE A 153 -0.21 4.60 21.10
N GLU A 154 0.64 4.09 22.00
CA GLU A 154 1.90 3.45 21.60
C GLU A 154 1.65 2.10 20.92
N GLY A 155 0.68 1.31 21.38
CA GLY A 155 0.25 0.11 20.68
C GLY A 155 -0.30 0.40 19.28
N ILE A 156 -1.14 1.44 19.14
CA ILE A 156 -1.65 1.91 17.84
C ILE A 156 -0.51 2.32 16.91
N LYS A 157 0.46 3.09 17.42
CA LYS A 157 1.64 3.53 16.67
C LYS A 157 2.48 2.33 16.18
N ASN A 158 2.71 1.34 17.04
CA ASN A 158 3.47 0.15 16.70
C ASN A 158 2.77 -0.68 15.62
N LEU A 159 1.47 -0.93 15.73
CA LEU A 159 0.69 -1.62 14.70
C LEU A 159 0.65 -0.85 13.37
N THR A 160 0.60 0.47 13.43
CA THR A 160 0.65 1.32 12.24
C THR A 160 2.02 1.23 11.57
N ARG A 161 3.10 1.25 12.35
CA ARG A 161 4.47 1.06 11.83
C ARG A 161 4.61 -0.30 11.19
N GLU A 162 4.16 -1.38 11.84
CA GLU A 162 4.18 -2.73 11.28
C GLU A 162 3.45 -2.80 9.92
N ALA A 163 2.28 -2.13 9.81
CA ALA A 163 1.55 -2.06 8.54
C ALA A 163 2.36 -1.34 7.45
N VAL A 164 3.03 -0.24 7.78
CA VAL A 164 3.89 0.51 6.85
C VAL A 164 5.12 -0.32 6.47
N ASP A 165 5.78 -0.95 7.42
CA ASP A 165 6.95 -1.80 7.18
C ASP A 165 6.59 -2.99 6.28
N THR A 166 5.41 -3.61 6.50
CA THR A 166 4.87 -4.66 5.62
C THR A 166 4.59 -4.15 4.20
N MET A 167 4.03 -2.95 4.07
CA MET A 167 3.78 -2.31 2.78
C MET A 167 5.09 -2.03 2.04
N LEU A 168 6.08 -1.45 2.72
CA LEU A 168 7.38 -1.10 2.13
C LEU A 168 8.23 -2.33 1.84
N GLY A 169 8.13 -3.38 2.65
CA GLY A 169 8.78 -4.66 2.43
C GLY A 169 10.29 -4.57 2.29
N PHE A 170 10.94 -3.79 3.16
CA PHE A 170 12.39 -3.66 3.13
C PHE A 170 13.08 -5.00 3.39
N GLU A 171 13.97 -5.39 2.49
CA GLU A 171 14.72 -6.63 2.54
C GLU A 171 16.16 -6.40 2.08
N VAL A 172 17.15 -6.90 2.81
CA VAL A 172 18.52 -6.92 2.32
C VAL A 172 18.62 -7.96 1.19
N ARG A 173 18.91 -7.51 -0.01
CA ARG A 173 19.01 -8.38 -1.19
C ARG A 173 20.40 -8.96 -1.36
N HIS A 174 21.43 -8.14 -1.26
CA HIS A 174 22.81 -8.59 -1.29
C HIS A 174 23.77 -7.56 -0.67
N VAL A 175 24.96 -8.04 -0.36
CA VAL A 175 26.11 -7.21 -0.03
C VAL A 175 27.05 -7.24 -1.23
N GLY A 176 27.33 -6.08 -1.81
CA GLY A 176 28.32 -5.90 -2.86
C GLY A 176 29.69 -5.65 -2.25
N VAL A 177 30.70 -6.40 -2.67
CA VAL A 177 32.09 -6.24 -2.23
C VAL A 177 32.95 -5.80 -3.41
N ASN A 178 33.64 -4.68 -3.29
CA ASN A 178 34.57 -4.21 -4.32
C ASN A 178 35.87 -5.01 -4.22
N LEU A 179 36.27 -5.66 -5.33
CA LEU A 179 37.53 -6.39 -5.46
C LEU A 179 38.42 -5.70 -6.51
N GLN A 180 39.66 -6.11 -6.58
CA GLN A 180 40.67 -5.46 -7.42
C GLN A 180 40.56 -5.91 -8.90
N SER A 181 40.10 -7.14 -9.13
CA SER A 181 40.02 -7.73 -10.46
C SER A 181 38.87 -8.74 -10.60
N GLY A 182 38.56 -9.08 -11.86
CA GLY A 182 37.62 -10.15 -12.15
C GLY A 182 38.12 -11.54 -11.70
N GLU A 183 39.41 -11.78 -11.75
CA GLU A 183 40.01 -13.02 -11.27
C GLU A 183 39.82 -13.19 -9.75
N GLU A 184 40.12 -12.14 -8.97
CA GLU A 184 39.87 -12.14 -7.51
C GLU A 184 38.39 -12.40 -7.18
N ALA A 185 37.44 -11.78 -7.97
CA ALA A 185 36.03 -12.00 -7.76
C ALA A 185 35.60 -13.45 -8.05
N GLU A 186 36.17 -14.06 -9.07
CA GLU A 186 35.92 -15.47 -9.41
C GLU A 186 36.49 -16.44 -8.39
N ASP A 187 37.72 -16.21 -7.96
CA ASP A 187 38.40 -17.01 -6.93
C ASP A 187 37.70 -16.99 -5.58
N LEU A 188 37.21 -15.80 -5.18
CA LEU A 188 36.43 -15.65 -3.94
C LEU A 188 35.06 -16.35 -4.08
N ALA A 189 34.43 -16.26 -5.23
CA ALA A 189 33.18 -16.99 -5.48
C ALA A 189 33.37 -18.50 -5.45
N ASP A 190 34.49 -19.00 -6.00
CA ASP A 190 34.82 -20.42 -5.95
C ASP A 190 35.17 -20.89 -4.52
N THR A 191 35.75 -20.02 -3.73
CA THR A 191 35.95 -20.26 -2.28
C THR A 191 34.64 -20.39 -1.54
N PHE A 192 33.68 -19.44 -1.77
CA PHE A 192 32.35 -19.48 -1.17
C PHE A 192 31.56 -20.72 -1.63
N ASN A 193 31.73 -21.11 -2.89
CA ASN A 193 31.11 -22.35 -3.39
C ASN A 193 31.65 -23.59 -2.66
N LYS A 194 32.97 -23.70 -2.48
CA LYS A 194 33.62 -24.83 -1.76
C LYS A 194 33.23 -24.88 -0.29
N MET A 195 33.16 -23.71 0.38
CA MET A 195 32.91 -23.64 1.83
C MET A 195 31.41 -23.72 2.19
N PHE A 196 30.54 -23.10 1.38
CA PHE A 196 29.15 -22.87 1.74
C PHE A 196 28.15 -23.41 0.69
N SER A 197 28.67 -24.02 -0.39
CA SER A 197 27.87 -24.51 -1.53
C SER A 197 27.05 -23.40 -2.20
N PHE A 198 27.54 -22.16 -2.16
CA PHE A 198 26.88 -21.04 -2.84
C PHE A 198 27.08 -21.15 -4.35
N GLU A 199 25.99 -21.09 -5.11
CA GLU A 199 26.05 -21.13 -6.55
C GLU A 199 26.76 -19.89 -7.11
N LYS A 200 27.75 -20.12 -8.01
CA LYS A 200 28.50 -19.07 -8.69
C LYS A 200 27.78 -18.68 -9.98
N LYS A 201 27.47 -17.40 -10.15
CA LYS A 201 26.91 -16.86 -11.38
C LYS A 201 27.77 -15.69 -11.89
N VAL A 202 28.49 -15.91 -12.97
CA VAL A 202 29.40 -14.90 -13.55
C VAL A 202 28.58 -13.94 -14.41
N GLY A 203 28.66 -12.64 -14.09
CA GLY A 203 28.11 -11.54 -14.87
C GLY A 203 29.23 -10.69 -15.51
N ASN A 204 28.85 -9.64 -16.22
CA ASN A 204 29.78 -8.74 -16.90
C ASN A 204 30.60 -7.90 -15.92
N SER A 205 29.98 -7.29 -14.92
CA SER A 205 30.59 -6.35 -13.97
C SER A 205 30.84 -6.97 -12.59
N SER A 206 30.26 -8.14 -12.30
CA SER A 206 30.34 -8.81 -11.01
C SER A 206 30.16 -10.31 -11.14
N VAL A 207 30.47 -11.02 -10.06
CA VAL A 207 30.17 -12.42 -9.87
C VAL A 207 29.24 -12.55 -8.67
N PHE A 208 28.05 -13.14 -8.86
CA PHE A 208 27.18 -13.46 -7.74
C PHE A 208 27.59 -14.79 -7.11
N SER A 209 27.63 -14.81 -5.78
CA SER A 209 27.85 -16.02 -4.99
C SER A 209 26.63 -16.23 -4.08
N GLY A 210 25.85 -17.26 -4.38
CA GLY A 210 24.50 -17.42 -3.84
C GLY A 210 23.60 -16.23 -4.22
N THR A 211 22.62 -15.94 -3.36
CA THR A 211 21.73 -14.78 -3.54
C THR A 211 22.18 -13.55 -2.73
N GLY A 212 23.15 -13.72 -1.84
CA GLY A 212 23.51 -12.72 -0.83
C GLY A 212 24.78 -11.92 -1.10
N PHE A 213 25.63 -12.32 -2.06
CA PHE A 213 26.88 -11.63 -2.32
C PHE A 213 27.04 -11.27 -3.80
N GLU A 214 27.36 -10.01 -4.06
CA GLU A 214 27.78 -9.51 -5.36
C GLU A 214 29.26 -9.11 -5.30
N LEU A 215 30.13 -9.89 -5.91
CA LEU A 215 31.58 -9.68 -5.95
C LEU A 215 31.94 -8.86 -7.18
N MET A 216 32.22 -7.58 -6.99
CA MET A 216 32.48 -6.63 -8.08
C MET A 216 33.86 -6.90 -8.70
N LYS A 217 33.92 -6.98 -10.05
CA LYS A 217 35.18 -7.23 -10.79
C LYS A 217 36.10 -5.99 -10.86
N LYS A 218 35.62 -4.87 -10.36
CA LYS A 218 36.34 -3.60 -10.18
C LYS A 218 35.59 -2.76 -9.17
N GLN A 219 36.19 -1.65 -8.74
CA GLN A 219 35.51 -0.72 -7.85
C GLN A 219 34.16 -0.27 -8.42
N GLY A 220 33.09 -0.59 -7.70
CA GLY A 220 31.73 -0.14 -7.93
C GLY A 220 31.33 1.03 -7.03
N ARG A 221 30.08 1.01 -6.55
CA ARG A 221 29.57 2.02 -5.62
C ARG A 221 30.24 1.88 -4.24
N GLY A 222 30.55 3.03 -3.62
CA GLY A 222 31.20 3.11 -2.31
C GLY A 222 32.67 2.70 -2.35
N THR A 223 33.39 2.93 -1.26
CA THR A 223 34.82 2.60 -1.14
C THR A 223 35.06 1.09 -1.03
N HIS A 224 34.26 0.42 -0.22
CA HIS A 224 34.43 -1.01 0.07
C HIS A 224 33.37 -1.90 -0.59
N GLY A 225 32.27 -1.29 -1.06
CA GLY A 225 31.14 -1.97 -1.65
C GLY A 225 29.82 -1.27 -1.33
N HIS A 226 28.73 -2.04 -1.35
CA HIS A 226 27.39 -1.53 -1.11
C HIS A 226 26.47 -2.58 -0.47
N ILE A 227 25.37 -2.11 0.12
CA ILE A 227 24.26 -2.95 0.56
C ILE A 227 23.08 -2.66 -0.34
N ALA A 228 22.53 -3.66 -0.99
CA ALA A 228 21.31 -3.55 -1.77
C ALA A 228 20.11 -3.84 -0.87
N ILE A 229 19.21 -2.87 -0.79
CA ILE A 229 17.93 -3.01 -0.10
C ILE A 229 16.83 -3.04 -1.17
N ALA A 230 16.02 -4.11 -1.15
CA ALA A 230 14.79 -4.15 -1.91
C ALA A 230 13.67 -3.46 -1.13
N THR A 231 12.74 -2.91 -1.87
CA THR A 231 11.47 -2.41 -1.33
C THR A 231 10.37 -2.62 -2.35
N ASN A 232 9.13 -2.73 -1.89
CA ASN A 232 7.96 -2.79 -2.77
C ASN A 232 7.67 -1.43 -3.43
N TYR A 233 8.20 -0.33 -2.87
CA TYR A 233 8.03 1.04 -3.38
C TYR A 233 9.38 1.73 -3.43
N ILE A 234 9.80 2.08 -4.65
CA ILE A 234 10.99 2.92 -4.91
C ILE A 234 10.47 4.25 -5.47
N GLU A 235 10.50 5.27 -4.65
CA GLU A 235 10.40 6.67 -5.07
C GLU A 235 11.57 7.47 -4.50
#